data_51fbd50871347017c6b4366d51e4f890
#
_entry.id   51fbd50871347017c6b4366d51e4f890
#
_cell.length_a   1.000
_cell.length_b   1.000
_cell.length_c   1.000
_cell.angle_alpha   90.00
_cell.angle_beta   90.00
_cell.angle_gamma   90.00
#
_symmetry.space_group_name_H-M   'P 1'
#
loop_
_entity.id
_entity.type
_entity.pdbx_description
1 polymer ?
#
loop_
_entity_poly.entity_id
_entity_poly.type
_entity_poly.pdbx_seq_one_letter_code
_entity_poly.pdbx_strand_id
1 'polypeptide(L)'
;LGGTLLFIFVVISCLGTLNGLMMACTRAFYAMGVRDEGPRPRVFKVVDTVTKMPTNSALIGLMMAMLWLTYFYGANLAPKPWFGPFCFDSSELPIVTIYAMYIPIFVMQMKKEKELGFFYRVVVPALGVIASAFMVLAAIVSLRKAVLYYLILFAVLMGIGLLLKNYGHEEE
;
A
#
# COMPACT_ATOMS: atom_id res chain seq x y z
N LEU A 1 -12.20 34.05 1.56
CA LEU A 1 -13.18 33.16 0.87
C LEU A 1 -12.49 32.06 0.06
N GLY A 2 -11.50 32.37 -0.81
CA GLY A 2 -10.82 31.37 -1.64
C GLY A 2 -10.07 30.30 -0.85
N GLY A 3 -9.33 30.66 0.20
CA GLY A 3 -8.61 29.72 1.05
C GLY A 3 -9.53 28.76 1.82
N THR A 4 -10.68 29.27 2.30
CA THR A 4 -11.67 28.43 3.01
C THR A 4 -12.32 27.40 2.06
N LEU A 5 -12.65 27.82 0.84
CA LEU A 5 -13.17 26.91 -0.17
C LEU A 5 -12.16 25.82 -0.53
N LEU A 6 -10.91 26.21 -0.78
CA LEU A 6 -9.84 25.25 -1.06
C LEU A 6 -9.66 24.26 0.08
N PHE A 7 -9.67 24.71 1.34
CA PHE A 7 -9.58 23.83 2.50
C PHE A 7 -10.74 22.82 2.56
N ILE A 8 -11.98 23.25 2.30
CA ILE A 8 -13.14 22.37 2.27
C ILE A 8 -12.98 21.29 1.19
N PHE A 9 -12.55 21.66 -0.03
CA PHE A 9 -12.31 20.68 -1.09
C PHE A 9 -11.21 19.67 -0.75
N VAL A 10 -10.14 20.11 -0.10
CA VAL A 10 -9.07 19.23 0.37
C VAL A 10 -9.61 18.23 1.41
N VAL A 11 -10.40 18.69 2.38
CA VAL A 11 -11.00 17.83 3.40
C VAL A 11 -11.91 16.78 2.76
N ILE A 12 -12.78 17.18 1.82
CA ILE A 12 -13.67 16.26 1.11
C ILE A 12 -12.85 15.21 0.33
N SER A 13 -11.80 15.64 -0.36
CA SER A 13 -10.91 14.76 -1.10
C SER A 13 -10.21 13.75 -0.18
N CYS A 14 -9.68 14.20 0.96
CA CYS A 14 -9.04 13.33 1.95
C CYS A 14 -10.03 12.31 2.52
N LEU A 15 -11.26 12.71 2.84
CA LEU A 15 -12.29 11.78 3.33
C LEU A 15 -12.66 10.73 2.29
N GLY A 16 -12.78 11.12 1.01
CA GLY A 16 -13.02 10.19 -0.09
C GLY A 16 -11.89 9.16 -0.25
N THR A 17 -10.65 9.63 -0.20
CA THR A 17 -9.46 8.75 -0.27
C THR A 17 -9.39 7.81 0.92
N LEU A 18 -9.64 8.31 2.14
CA LEU A 18 -9.66 7.50 3.36
C LEU A 18 -10.70 6.38 3.26
N ASN A 19 -11.91 6.68 2.81
CA ASN A 19 -12.96 5.68 2.61
C ASN A 19 -12.52 4.58 1.63
N GLY A 20 -11.91 4.95 0.51
CA GLY A 20 -11.37 3.99 -0.47
C GLY A 20 -10.28 3.09 0.12
N LEU A 21 -9.34 3.66 0.89
CA LEU A 21 -8.28 2.91 1.57
C LEU A 21 -8.82 1.96 2.64
N MET A 22 -9.83 2.39 3.42
CA MET A 22 -10.49 1.51 4.40
C MET A 22 -11.14 0.31 3.71
N MET A 23 -11.83 0.51 2.59
CA MET A 23 -12.40 -0.60 1.81
C MET A 23 -11.31 -1.52 1.25
N ALA A 24 -10.18 -1.00 0.79
CA ALA A 24 -9.06 -1.80 0.33
C ALA A 24 -8.47 -2.65 1.47
N CYS A 25 -8.25 -2.07 2.66
CA CYS A 25 -7.76 -2.80 3.85
C CYS A 25 -8.70 -3.94 4.26
N THR A 26 -10.03 -3.71 4.23
CA THR A 26 -11.00 -4.76 4.60
C THR A 26 -10.99 -5.95 3.66
N ARG A 27 -10.57 -5.78 2.41
CA ARG A 27 -10.57 -6.81 1.37
C ARG A 27 -9.21 -7.45 1.12
N ALA A 28 -8.13 -6.88 1.64
CA ALA A 28 -6.76 -7.34 1.34
C ALA A 28 -6.53 -8.79 1.76
N PHE A 29 -6.81 -9.14 3.02
CA PHE A 29 -6.63 -10.51 3.53
C PHE A 29 -7.65 -11.50 2.93
N TYR A 30 -8.86 -11.04 2.63
CA TYR A 30 -9.84 -11.85 1.91
C TYR A 30 -9.33 -12.24 0.51
N ALA A 31 -8.75 -11.30 -0.23
CA ALA A 31 -8.20 -11.57 -1.55
C ALA A 31 -7.05 -12.57 -1.52
N MET A 32 -6.21 -12.54 -0.48
CA MET A 32 -5.17 -13.56 -0.24
C MET A 32 -5.81 -14.92 0.10
N GLY A 33 -6.78 -14.94 1.00
CA GLY A 33 -7.50 -16.15 1.39
C GLY A 33 -8.20 -16.86 0.22
N VAL A 34 -8.80 -16.12 -0.71
CA VAL A 34 -9.44 -16.67 -1.91
C VAL A 34 -8.43 -17.31 -2.86
N ARG A 35 -7.17 -16.83 -2.86
CA ARG A 35 -6.08 -17.42 -3.65
C ARG A 35 -5.39 -18.59 -2.96
N ASP A 36 -5.85 -18.96 -1.78
CA ASP A 36 -5.19 -19.95 -0.92
C ASP A 36 -3.74 -19.60 -0.55
N GLU A 37 -3.44 -18.27 -0.47
CA GLU A 37 -2.14 -17.75 -0.12
C GLU A 37 -2.10 -17.30 1.35
N GLY A 38 -0.95 -17.48 2.00
CA GLY A 38 -0.69 -17.02 3.37
C GLY A 38 -1.21 -17.95 4.48
N PRO A 39 -0.92 -17.63 5.74
CA PRO A 39 -1.29 -18.46 6.87
C PRO A 39 -2.82 -18.46 7.07
N ARG A 40 -3.40 -19.67 7.20
CA ARG A 40 -4.84 -19.91 7.48
C ARG A 40 -5.79 -19.27 6.45
N PRO A 41 -5.67 -19.57 5.15
CA PRO A 41 -6.50 -18.96 4.11
C PRO A 41 -8.00 -19.23 4.33
N ARG A 42 -8.36 -20.38 4.92
CA ARG A 42 -9.76 -20.76 5.23
C ARG A 42 -10.46 -19.75 6.14
N VAL A 43 -9.74 -19.13 7.09
CA VAL A 43 -10.32 -18.13 8.01
C VAL A 43 -10.67 -16.83 7.29
N PHE A 44 -9.86 -16.43 6.32
CA PHE A 44 -10.04 -15.19 5.56
C PHE A 44 -11.01 -15.30 4.39
N LYS A 45 -11.29 -16.52 3.90
CA LYS A 45 -12.31 -16.79 2.87
C LYS A 45 -13.75 -16.59 3.37
N VAL A 46 -13.96 -16.65 4.69
CA VAL A 46 -15.31 -16.59 5.26
C VAL A 46 -15.92 -15.21 5.07
N VAL A 47 -17.07 -15.20 4.41
CA VAL A 47 -17.91 -14.01 4.25
C VAL A 47 -19.13 -14.18 5.15
N ASP A 48 -19.42 -13.19 5.98
CA ASP A 48 -20.61 -13.20 6.83
C ASP A 48 -21.88 -13.20 5.98
N THR A 49 -22.82 -14.07 6.34
CA THR A 49 -24.08 -14.26 5.59
C THR A 49 -25.03 -13.08 5.73
N VAL A 50 -24.94 -12.34 6.82
CA VAL A 50 -25.82 -11.19 7.13
C VAL A 50 -25.28 -9.92 6.47
N THR A 51 -24.03 -9.57 6.78
CA THR A 51 -23.42 -8.32 6.29
C THR A 51 -22.85 -8.41 4.88
N LYS A 52 -22.68 -9.63 4.35
CA LYS A 52 -22.00 -9.92 3.07
C LYS A 52 -20.56 -9.37 3.01
N MET A 53 -19.93 -9.21 4.17
CA MET A 53 -18.58 -8.69 4.31
C MET A 53 -17.62 -9.74 4.87
N PRO A 54 -16.35 -9.70 4.48
CA PRO A 54 -15.31 -10.57 5.03
C PRO A 54 -14.84 -10.03 6.40
N THR A 55 -15.62 -10.32 7.45
CA THR A 55 -15.44 -9.75 8.80
C THR A 55 -14.06 -10.03 9.37
N ASN A 56 -13.53 -11.25 9.18
CA ASN A 56 -12.19 -11.62 9.68
C ASN A 56 -11.09 -10.79 9.00
N SER A 57 -11.22 -10.59 7.69
CA SER A 57 -10.29 -9.74 6.93
C SER A 57 -10.39 -8.28 7.38
N ALA A 58 -11.60 -7.78 7.58
CA ALA A 58 -11.85 -6.41 8.04
C ALA A 58 -11.25 -6.17 9.43
N LEU A 59 -11.38 -7.12 10.35
CA LEU A 59 -10.84 -7.02 11.71
C LEU A 59 -9.31 -6.92 11.70
N ILE A 60 -8.64 -7.81 10.95
CA ILE A 60 -7.18 -7.77 10.83
C ILE A 60 -6.73 -6.49 10.11
N GLY A 61 -7.42 -6.07 9.06
CA GLY A 61 -7.14 -4.81 8.38
C GLY A 61 -7.24 -3.60 9.33
N LEU A 62 -8.24 -3.57 10.19
CA LEU A 62 -8.41 -2.54 11.22
C LEU A 62 -7.27 -2.59 12.25
N MET A 63 -6.89 -3.78 12.73
CA MET A 63 -5.76 -3.94 13.65
C MET A 63 -4.45 -3.42 13.02
N MET A 64 -4.18 -3.73 11.76
CA MET A 64 -3.01 -3.22 11.05
C MET A 64 -3.04 -1.69 10.90
N ALA A 65 -4.21 -1.12 10.61
CA ALA A 65 -4.38 0.33 10.56
C ALA A 65 -4.12 1.00 11.93
N MET A 66 -4.59 0.40 13.03
CA MET A 66 -4.32 0.89 14.39
C MET A 66 -2.84 0.81 14.74
N LEU A 67 -2.15 -0.27 14.40
CA LEU A 67 -0.71 -0.40 14.61
C LEU A 67 0.05 0.69 13.84
N TRP A 68 -0.34 0.93 12.59
CA TRP A 68 0.28 1.96 11.78
C TRP A 68 0.02 3.37 12.30
N LEU A 69 -1.18 3.64 12.79
CA LEU A 69 -1.54 4.91 13.42
C LEU A 69 -0.74 5.14 14.71
N THR A 70 -0.56 4.10 15.52
CA THR A 70 0.26 4.15 16.74
C THR A 70 1.72 4.45 16.40
N TYR A 71 2.25 3.79 15.37
CA TYR A 71 3.60 4.08 14.88
C TYR A 71 3.71 5.53 14.39
N PHE A 72 2.76 6.00 13.58
CA PHE A 72 2.75 7.39 13.08
C PHE A 72 2.74 8.41 14.22
N TYR A 73 1.91 8.18 15.24
CA TYR A 73 1.88 9.02 16.44
C TYR A 73 3.23 9.03 17.15
N GLY A 74 3.80 7.86 17.43
CA GLY A 74 5.08 7.75 18.13
C GLY A 74 6.28 8.26 17.36
N ALA A 75 6.24 8.20 16.03
CA ALA A 75 7.33 8.68 15.16
C ALA A 75 7.27 10.18 14.89
N ASN A 76 6.07 10.75 14.69
CA ASN A 76 5.91 12.12 14.16
C ASN A 76 5.23 13.10 15.12
N LEU A 77 4.37 12.63 16.03
CA LEU A 77 3.54 13.50 16.89
C LEU A 77 3.94 13.46 18.37
N ALA A 78 4.66 12.43 18.81
CA ALA A 78 5.08 12.33 20.20
C ALA A 78 6.15 13.39 20.53
N PRO A 79 6.14 13.96 21.77
CA PRO A 79 7.13 14.95 22.20
C PRO A 79 8.58 14.48 22.14
N LYS A 80 8.78 13.15 22.27
CA LYS A 80 10.06 12.46 22.05
C LYS A 80 9.81 11.30 21.08
N PRO A 81 10.59 11.18 20.01
CA PRO A 81 10.48 10.06 19.09
C PRO A 81 10.68 8.72 19.80
N TRP A 82 9.74 7.77 19.62
CA TRP A 82 9.80 6.49 20.33
C TRP A 82 10.80 5.51 19.71
N PHE A 83 11.04 5.64 18.39
CA PHE A 83 11.77 4.64 17.61
C PHE A 83 13.17 5.12 17.17
N GLY A 84 13.68 6.24 17.72
CA GLY A 84 15.02 6.76 17.40
C GLY A 84 15.26 6.94 15.89
N PRO A 85 16.28 6.27 15.29
CA PRO A 85 16.60 6.41 13.87
C PRO A 85 15.54 5.79 12.93
N PHE A 86 14.60 5.01 13.45
CA PHE A 86 13.48 4.40 12.71
C PHE A 86 12.20 5.25 12.76
N CYS A 87 12.29 6.51 13.17
CA CYS A 87 11.19 7.46 13.06
C CYS A 87 11.13 7.99 11.63
N PHE A 88 10.35 7.34 10.78
CA PHE A 88 10.12 7.77 9.41
C PHE A 88 8.85 8.59 9.30
N ASP A 89 8.81 9.53 8.37
CA ASP A 89 7.54 10.08 7.93
C ASP A 89 6.78 9.02 7.14
N SER A 90 5.85 8.37 7.84
CA SER A 90 5.05 7.28 7.31
C SER A 90 3.98 7.74 6.31
N SER A 91 3.85 9.04 6.07
CA SER A 91 2.98 9.59 5.03
C SER A 91 3.71 9.68 3.67
N GLU A 92 5.00 9.98 3.67
CA GLU A 92 5.78 10.20 2.45
C GLU A 92 6.49 8.93 1.95
N LEU A 93 7.07 8.14 2.85
CA LEU A 93 7.89 6.99 2.46
C LEU A 93 7.14 5.87 1.72
N PRO A 94 5.89 5.50 2.05
CA PRO A 94 5.14 4.53 1.26
C PRO A 94 4.94 4.92 -0.20
N ILE A 95 4.98 6.22 -0.52
CA ILE A 95 4.89 6.73 -1.88
C ILE A 95 6.04 6.16 -2.74
N VAL A 96 7.25 6.07 -2.20
CA VAL A 96 8.41 5.52 -2.92
C VAL A 96 8.14 4.08 -3.37
N THR A 97 7.62 3.23 -2.48
CA THR A 97 7.34 1.83 -2.80
C THR A 97 6.17 1.67 -3.77
N ILE A 98 5.12 2.47 -3.63
CA ILE A 98 3.97 2.44 -4.54
C ILE A 98 4.40 2.81 -5.96
N TYR A 99 5.14 3.91 -6.14
CA TYR A 99 5.61 4.30 -7.47
C TYR A 99 6.65 3.32 -8.03
N ALA A 100 7.51 2.75 -7.20
CA ALA A 100 8.43 1.69 -7.64
C ALA A 100 7.65 0.45 -8.14
N MET A 101 6.53 0.08 -7.50
CA MET A 101 5.69 -1.05 -7.93
C MET A 101 4.87 -0.74 -9.19
N TYR A 102 4.57 0.52 -9.49
CA TYR A 102 3.89 0.87 -10.74
C TYR A 102 4.76 0.64 -11.98
N ILE A 103 6.09 0.78 -11.86
CA ILE A 103 7.00 0.58 -12.99
C ILE A 103 6.84 -0.82 -13.61
N PRO A 104 6.98 -1.94 -12.86
CA PRO A 104 6.77 -3.27 -13.44
C PRO A 104 5.35 -3.51 -13.93
N ILE A 105 4.33 -2.91 -13.30
CA ILE A 105 2.93 -3.03 -13.75
C ILE A 105 2.77 -2.41 -15.13
N PHE A 106 3.25 -1.18 -15.35
CA PHE A 106 3.18 -0.53 -16.66
C PHE A 106 4.00 -1.27 -17.73
N VAL A 107 5.19 -1.80 -17.37
CA VAL A 107 5.99 -2.62 -18.28
C VAL A 107 5.26 -3.92 -18.66
N MET A 108 4.59 -4.57 -17.71
CA MET A 108 3.78 -5.76 -17.98
C MET A 108 2.56 -5.45 -18.85
N GLN A 109 1.92 -4.31 -18.63
CA GLN A 109 0.81 -3.85 -19.46
C GLN A 109 1.25 -3.69 -20.93
N MET A 110 2.39 -3.04 -21.19
CA MET A 110 2.94 -2.91 -22.53
C MET A 110 3.19 -4.27 -23.22
N LYS A 111 3.56 -5.29 -22.44
CA LYS A 111 3.87 -6.64 -22.97
C LYS A 111 2.63 -7.50 -23.18
N LYS A 112 1.66 -7.45 -22.27
CA LYS A 112 0.50 -8.37 -22.26
C LYS A 112 -0.68 -7.86 -23.10
N GLU A 113 -0.99 -6.58 -23.03
CA GLU A 113 -2.18 -5.99 -23.64
C GLU A 113 -1.95 -5.71 -25.14
N LYS A 114 -1.94 -6.76 -25.96
CA LYS A 114 -1.71 -6.66 -27.41
C LYS A 114 -2.93 -6.17 -28.20
N GLU A 115 -4.12 -6.25 -27.61
CA GLU A 115 -5.38 -5.86 -28.24
C GLU A 115 -5.62 -4.35 -28.23
N LEU A 116 -4.92 -3.61 -27.36
CA LEU A 116 -5.04 -2.16 -27.28
C LEU A 116 -4.29 -1.47 -28.42
N GLY A 117 -4.83 -0.38 -28.92
CA GLY A 117 -4.16 0.48 -29.91
C GLY A 117 -2.80 0.95 -29.40
N PHE A 118 -1.87 1.19 -30.31
CA PHE A 118 -0.46 1.55 -30.00
C PHE A 118 -0.35 2.67 -28.96
N PHE A 119 -1.20 3.68 -29.02
CA PHE A 119 -1.18 4.81 -28.09
C PHE A 119 -1.45 4.37 -26.64
N TYR A 120 -2.53 3.62 -26.41
CA TYR A 120 -2.91 3.15 -25.06
C TYR A 120 -2.01 2.02 -24.56
N ARG A 121 -1.44 1.24 -25.45
CA ARG A 121 -0.57 0.12 -25.10
C ARG A 121 0.84 0.56 -24.74
N VAL A 122 1.41 1.55 -25.45
CA VAL A 122 2.84 1.91 -25.34
C VAL A 122 3.02 3.31 -24.80
N VAL A 123 2.36 4.32 -25.39
CA VAL A 123 2.61 5.73 -25.02
C VAL A 123 2.14 6.03 -23.61
N VAL A 124 0.91 5.66 -23.26
CA VAL A 124 0.35 5.93 -21.93
C VAL A 124 1.14 5.23 -20.82
N PRO A 125 1.42 3.91 -20.89
CA PRO A 125 2.23 3.26 -19.87
C PRO A 125 3.68 3.74 -19.84
N ALA A 126 4.28 4.11 -20.97
CA ALA A 126 5.64 4.68 -21.00
C ALA A 126 5.71 6.01 -20.23
N LEU A 127 4.72 6.89 -20.40
CA LEU A 127 4.62 8.12 -19.62
C LEU A 127 4.42 7.79 -18.12
N GLY A 128 3.63 6.76 -17.79
CA GLY A 128 3.46 6.27 -16.43
C GLY A 128 4.78 5.78 -15.81
N VAL A 129 5.61 5.07 -16.57
CA VAL A 129 6.96 4.64 -16.12
C VAL A 129 7.86 5.85 -15.86
N ILE A 130 7.87 6.83 -16.77
CA ILE A 130 8.70 8.04 -16.62
C ILE A 130 8.25 8.83 -15.38
N ALA A 131 6.96 9.06 -15.21
CA ALA A 131 6.41 9.75 -14.05
C ALA A 131 6.73 9.02 -12.74
N SER A 132 6.56 7.70 -12.71
CA SER A 132 6.87 6.87 -11.54
C SER A 132 8.36 6.89 -11.20
N ALA A 133 9.23 6.78 -12.20
CA ALA A 133 10.68 6.88 -12.01
C ALA A 133 11.09 8.25 -11.49
N PHE A 134 10.50 9.32 -12.02
CA PHE A 134 10.74 10.67 -11.51
C PHE A 134 10.35 10.82 -10.04
N MET A 135 9.17 10.32 -9.64
CA MET A 135 8.72 10.36 -8.24
C MET A 135 9.66 9.59 -7.30
N VAL A 136 10.12 8.40 -7.72
CA VAL A 136 11.08 7.61 -6.94
C VAL A 136 12.41 8.36 -6.79
N LEU A 137 12.93 8.93 -7.86
CA LEU A 137 14.18 9.72 -7.81
C LEU A 137 14.02 10.96 -6.93
N ALA A 138 12.93 11.70 -7.08
CA ALA A 138 12.65 12.89 -6.26
C ALA A 138 12.60 12.54 -4.77
N ALA A 139 11.93 11.44 -4.42
CA ALA A 139 11.83 10.97 -3.04
C ALA A 139 13.20 10.52 -2.48
N ILE A 140 14.02 9.81 -3.26
CA ILE A 140 15.38 9.40 -2.84
C ILE A 140 16.25 10.63 -2.58
N VAL A 141 16.18 11.63 -3.45
CA VAL A 141 16.97 12.87 -3.29
C VAL A 141 16.49 13.68 -2.09
N SER A 142 15.18 13.76 -1.85
CA SER A 142 14.58 14.52 -0.75
C SER A 142 14.84 13.87 0.61
N LEU A 143 14.61 12.59 0.74
CA LEU A 143 14.60 11.87 2.02
C LEU A 143 15.93 11.20 2.40
N ARG A 144 16.89 11.14 1.47
CA ARG A 144 18.27 10.64 1.66
C ARG A 144 18.38 9.39 2.56
N LYS A 145 18.92 9.56 3.80
CA LYS A 145 19.19 8.44 4.72
C LYS A 145 17.91 7.73 5.22
N ALA A 146 16.80 8.44 5.37
CA ALA A 146 15.55 7.86 5.81
C ALA A 146 15.00 6.82 4.82
N VAL A 147 15.16 7.07 3.52
CA VAL A 147 14.78 6.11 2.47
C VAL A 147 15.54 4.80 2.59
N LEU A 148 16.85 4.85 2.89
CA LEU A 148 17.66 3.64 3.01
C LEU A 148 17.16 2.73 4.13
N TYR A 149 16.95 3.29 5.32
CA TYR A 149 16.41 2.53 6.47
C TYR A 149 15.02 1.97 6.19
N TYR A 150 14.17 2.78 5.55
CA TYR A 150 12.83 2.35 5.14
C TYR A 150 12.88 1.19 4.13
N LEU A 151 13.72 1.28 3.10
CA LEU A 151 13.86 0.22 2.10
C LEU A 151 14.39 -1.09 2.70
N ILE A 152 15.30 -1.01 3.68
CA ILE A 152 15.77 -2.20 4.41
C ILE A 152 14.60 -2.82 5.19
N LEU A 153 13.84 -2.01 5.94
CA LEU A 153 12.68 -2.49 6.69
C LEU A 153 11.63 -3.09 5.75
N PHE A 154 11.36 -2.41 4.63
CA PHE A 154 10.42 -2.90 3.62
C PHE A 154 10.88 -4.22 2.99
N ALA A 155 12.17 -4.35 2.65
CA ALA A 155 12.73 -5.59 2.10
C ALA A 155 12.61 -6.76 3.09
N VAL A 156 12.85 -6.52 4.39
CA VAL A 156 12.68 -7.52 5.44
C VAL A 156 11.22 -7.95 5.55
N LEU A 157 10.28 -6.99 5.60
CA LEU A 157 8.84 -7.30 5.68
C LEU A 157 8.35 -8.05 4.43
N MET A 158 8.81 -7.65 3.24
CA MET A 158 8.50 -8.36 2.00
C MET A 158 9.10 -9.78 2.00
N GLY A 159 10.31 -9.95 2.50
CA GLY A 159 10.95 -11.27 2.64
C GLY A 159 10.13 -12.19 3.55
N ILE A 160 9.71 -11.69 4.72
CA ILE A 160 8.83 -12.42 5.64
C ILE A 160 7.50 -12.75 4.95
N GLY A 161 6.89 -11.80 4.24
CA GLY A 161 5.64 -12.01 3.51
C GLY A 161 5.75 -13.11 2.44
N LEU A 162 6.88 -13.15 1.70
CA LEU A 162 7.13 -14.21 0.71
C LEU A 162 7.32 -15.58 1.34
N LEU A 163 7.97 -15.67 2.49
CA LEU A 163 8.11 -16.92 3.23
C LEU A 163 6.76 -17.42 3.74
N LEU A 164 5.93 -16.52 4.27
CA LEU A 164 4.60 -16.86 4.77
C LEU A 164 3.59 -17.17 3.66
N LYS A 165 3.85 -16.73 2.42
CA LYS A 165 2.96 -16.99 1.29
C LYS A 165 2.77 -18.51 1.05
N ASN A 166 3.83 -19.28 1.14
CA ASN A 166 3.83 -20.70 0.84
C ASN A 166 3.45 -21.59 2.05
N TYR A 167 3.35 -21.00 3.25
CA TYR A 167 3.12 -21.75 4.49
C TYR A 167 1.73 -22.43 4.57
N GLY A 168 0.76 -21.95 3.79
CA GLY A 168 -0.59 -22.49 3.77
C GLY A 168 -0.78 -23.74 2.87
N HIS A 169 0.23 -24.08 2.06
CA HIS A 169 0.16 -25.21 1.12
C HIS A 169 0.72 -26.53 1.70
N GLU A 170 1.39 -26.50 2.85
CA GLU A 170 2.02 -27.68 3.46
C GLU A 170 1.10 -28.45 4.44
N GLU A 171 -0.11 -27.97 4.70
CA GLU A 171 -1.07 -28.60 5.64
C GLU A 171 -2.23 -29.33 4.94
N GLU A 172 -2.14 -29.64 3.66
CA GLU A 172 -2.99 -30.58 2.94
C GLU A 172 -2.21 -31.87 2.65
#